data_2e451cdfd792fac86608dddcf6053d01
#
_entry.id   2e451cdfd792fac86608dddcf6053d01
#
_cell.length_a   1.000
_cell.length_b   1.000
_cell.length_c   1.000
_cell.angle_alpha   90.00
_cell.angle_beta   90.00
_cell.angle_gamma   90.00
#
_symmetry.space_group_name_H-M   'P 1'
#
loop_
_entity.id
_entity.type
_entity.pdbx_description
1 polymer ?
#
loop_
_entity_poly.entity_id
_entity_poly.type
_entity_poly.pdbx_seq_one_letter_code
_entity_poly.pdbx_strand_id
1 'polypeptide(L)'
;MKNRCVRFGFLIFALLLSMRLSAVEVSGLYLSELVANSQSAQDRTQAIKQALYAVLDRILVSDDISKIPVVQEMLSSAQNYVKQFQYALIAADETAETDARLIRVQFDEDQMLEVLRKSQVGIWSEIRPETLLWLVVEQDGNRQFYNADAMPDIESALALASKIKGVPIIYPMQDLEEQQKISVSEVLGADSRNLLAVSARYEVTSIMAGRIVKKGDCWQGEWAFYFDGKIKQWNGACQPLKATVLGGVKGAYDVLSNYYGIKPESAITPSTRQ
;
A
#
# COMPACT_ATOMS: atom_id res chain seq x y z
N MET A 1 32.95 -26.36 36.99
CA MET A 1 31.56 -25.89 37.09
C MET A 1 31.34 -24.46 36.53
N LYS A 2 32.37 -23.61 36.32
CA LYS A 2 32.25 -22.24 35.81
C LYS A 2 31.81 -22.10 34.31
N ASN A 3 32.17 -23.06 33.46
CA ASN A 3 31.91 -22.97 32.01
C ASN A 3 30.49 -23.35 31.56
N ARG A 4 29.68 -23.96 32.47
CA ARG A 4 28.27 -24.29 32.13
C ARG A 4 27.32 -23.14 32.32
N CYS A 5 27.57 -22.24 33.28
CA CYS A 5 26.73 -21.05 33.50
C CYS A 5 26.87 -20.00 32.38
N VAL A 6 28.08 -19.84 31.80
CA VAL A 6 28.33 -18.87 30.70
C VAL A 6 27.63 -19.32 29.42
N ARG A 7 27.60 -20.62 29.12
CA ARG A 7 26.87 -21.16 27.95
C ARG A 7 25.35 -21.02 28.06
N PHE A 8 24.81 -21.14 29.27
CA PHE A 8 23.38 -20.96 29.51
C PHE A 8 22.94 -19.47 29.40
N GLY A 9 23.77 -18.53 29.88
CA GLY A 9 23.53 -17.10 29.75
C GLY A 9 23.57 -16.63 28.33
N PHE A 10 24.42 -17.19 27.45
CA PHE A 10 24.51 -16.83 26.04
C PHE A 10 23.31 -17.34 25.24
N LEU A 11 22.75 -18.51 25.59
CA LEU A 11 21.53 -19.05 24.95
C LEU A 11 20.28 -18.26 25.32
N ILE A 12 20.17 -17.76 26.55
CA ILE A 12 19.04 -16.92 26.98
C ILE A 12 19.13 -15.51 26.31
N PHE A 13 20.34 -14.96 26.17
CA PHE A 13 20.53 -13.66 25.49
C PHE A 13 20.25 -13.73 23.99
N ALA A 14 20.55 -14.85 23.33
CA ALA A 14 20.22 -15.07 21.92
C ALA A 14 18.70 -15.20 21.67
N LEU A 15 17.92 -15.66 22.65
CA LEU A 15 16.46 -15.79 22.56
C LEU A 15 15.73 -14.44 22.69
N LEU A 16 16.37 -13.41 23.26
CA LEU A 16 15.78 -12.09 23.46
C LEU A 16 15.96 -11.15 22.24
N LEU A 17 16.73 -11.56 21.23
CA LEU A 17 16.92 -10.80 19.99
C LEU A 17 15.96 -11.18 18.85
N SER A 18 14.84 -11.86 19.13
CA SER A 18 13.78 -12.03 18.15
C SER A 18 13.12 -10.67 17.91
N MET A 19 13.68 -9.89 17.00
CA MET A 19 12.99 -8.71 16.44
C MET A 19 11.65 -9.19 15.89
N ARG A 20 10.57 -8.81 16.54
CA ARG A 20 9.22 -9.02 16.02
C ARG A 20 9.08 -8.13 14.80
N LEU A 21 9.27 -8.69 13.62
CA LEU A 21 8.90 -8.03 12.38
C LEU A 21 7.37 -7.94 12.38
N SER A 22 6.83 -6.74 12.54
CA SER A 22 5.39 -6.50 12.48
C SER A 22 4.97 -6.55 11.01
N ALA A 23 4.74 -7.76 10.51
CA ALA A 23 4.20 -7.97 9.18
C ALA A 23 2.83 -8.65 9.34
N VAL A 24 1.85 -8.13 8.61
CA VAL A 24 0.48 -8.63 8.62
C VAL A 24 0.14 -9.30 7.31
N GLU A 25 -0.74 -10.30 7.36
CA GLU A 25 -1.33 -10.89 6.18
C GLU A 25 -2.43 -9.97 5.64
N VAL A 26 -2.22 -9.44 4.43
CA VAL A 26 -3.20 -8.59 3.76
C VAL A 26 -4.20 -9.48 3.03
N SER A 27 -5.40 -9.60 3.59
CA SER A 27 -6.49 -10.34 2.97
C SER A 27 -7.05 -9.63 1.72
N GLY A 28 -7.58 -10.42 0.78
CA GLY A 28 -8.31 -9.88 -0.38
C GLY A 28 -7.43 -9.20 -1.43
N LEU A 29 -6.13 -9.53 -1.52
CA LEU A 29 -5.25 -9.00 -2.58
C LEU A 29 -5.76 -9.36 -3.98
N TYR A 30 -6.38 -10.53 -4.14
CA TYR A 30 -6.94 -11.03 -5.40
C TYR A 30 -8.43 -10.70 -5.57
N LEU A 31 -8.96 -9.80 -4.73
CA LEU A 31 -10.33 -9.29 -4.80
C LEU A 31 -10.32 -7.85 -5.31
N SER A 32 -11.16 -7.54 -6.28
CA SER A 32 -11.39 -6.17 -6.73
C SER A 32 -12.87 -5.84 -6.79
N GLU A 33 -13.20 -4.61 -6.41
CA GLU A 33 -14.56 -4.07 -6.45
C GLU A 33 -14.54 -2.79 -7.28
N LEU A 34 -15.45 -2.68 -8.24
CA LEU A 34 -15.58 -1.50 -9.08
C LEU A 34 -17.02 -1.35 -9.59
N VAL A 35 -17.33 -0.19 -10.14
CA VAL A 35 -18.64 0.09 -10.72
C VAL A 35 -18.66 -0.40 -12.17
N ALA A 36 -19.59 -1.30 -12.50
CA ALA A 36 -19.94 -1.66 -13.87
C ALA A 36 -21.15 -0.82 -14.33
N ASN A 37 -21.12 -0.32 -15.56
CA ASN A 37 -22.18 0.55 -16.09
C ASN A 37 -23.53 -0.19 -16.17
N SER A 38 -23.51 -1.50 -16.43
CA SER A 38 -24.68 -2.38 -16.42
C SER A 38 -24.27 -3.83 -16.17
N GLN A 39 -25.25 -4.74 -16.12
CA GLN A 39 -25.01 -6.18 -16.02
C GLN A 39 -24.86 -6.85 -17.41
N SER A 40 -24.77 -6.09 -18.49
CA SER A 40 -24.57 -6.64 -19.84
C SER A 40 -23.27 -7.47 -19.91
N ALA A 41 -23.20 -8.42 -20.85
CA ALA A 41 -22.01 -9.23 -21.05
C ALA A 41 -20.79 -8.37 -21.41
N GLN A 42 -20.99 -7.29 -22.17
CA GLN A 42 -19.93 -6.37 -22.59
C GLN A 42 -19.39 -5.58 -21.39
N ASP A 43 -20.26 -4.94 -20.58
CA ASP A 43 -19.86 -4.16 -19.41
C ASP A 43 -19.19 -5.05 -18.36
N ARG A 44 -19.71 -6.28 -18.18
CA ARG A 44 -19.08 -7.27 -17.30
C ARG A 44 -17.66 -7.63 -17.74
N THR A 45 -17.46 -7.90 -19.03
CA THR A 45 -16.13 -8.21 -19.57
C THR A 45 -15.16 -7.06 -19.34
N GLN A 46 -15.59 -5.83 -19.59
CA GLN A 46 -14.78 -4.65 -19.37
C GLN A 46 -14.47 -4.43 -17.87
N ALA A 47 -15.46 -4.63 -17.01
CA ALA A 47 -15.30 -4.53 -15.56
C ALA A 47 -14.31 -5.59 -15.03
N ILE A 48 -14.42 -6.84 -15.47
CA ILE A 48 -13.49 -7.92 -15.09
C ILE A 48 -12.06 -7.59 -15.53
N LYS A 49 -11.87 -7.04 -16.74
CA LYS A 49 -10.55 -6.61 -17.22
C LYS A 49 -9.95 -5.51 -16.35
N GLN A 50 -10.75 -4.50 -15.98
CA GLN A 50 -10.32 -3.44 -15.06
C GLN A 50 -10.01 -3.97 -13.66
N ALA A 51 -10.84 -4.90 -13.16
CA ALA A 51 -10.64 -5.56 -11.88
C ALA A 51 -9.31 -6.35 -11.85
N LEU A 52 -9.01 -7.09 -12.93
CA LEU A 52 -7.74 -7.82 -13.04
C LEU A 52 -6.55 -6.87 -13.09
N TYR A 53 -6.65 -5.77 -13.84
CA TYR A 53 -5.60 -4.74 -13.86
C TYR A 53 -5.32 -4.21 -12.45
N ALA A 54 -6.35 -3.88 -11.69
CA ALA A 54 -6.21 -3.37 -10.32
C ALA A 54 -5.56 -4.40 -9.37
N VAL A 55 -5.86 -5.70 -9.53
CA VAL A 55 -5.19 -6.76 -8.77
C VAL A 55 -3.73 -6.88 -9.18
N LEU A 56 -3.42 -6.91 -10.46
CA LEU A 56 -2.04 -6.99 -10.96
C LEU A 56 -1.20 -5.77 -10.50
N ASP A 57 -1.77 -4.55 -10.54
CA ASP A 57 -1.13 -3.31 -10.07
C ASP A 57 -0.83 -3.31 -8.55
N ARG A 58 -1.52 -4.16 -7.79
CA ARG A 58 -1.36 -4.34 -6.34
C ARG A 58 -0.31 -5.38 -5.99
N ILE A 59 -0.06 -6.36 -6.84
CA ILE A 59 0.83 -7.49 -6.54
C ILE A 59 2.14 -7.49 -7.31
N LEU A 60 2.24 -6.74 -8.41
CA LEU A 60 3.45 -6.74 -9.25
C LEU A 60 4.42 -5.64 -8.85
N VAL A 61 5.70 -5.98 -8.87
CA VAL A 61 6.82 -5.05 -8.63
C VAL A 61 7.17 -4.36 -9.94
N SER A 62 6.52 -3.24 -10.23
CA SER A 62 6.79 -2.44 -11.43
C SER A 62 6.24 -1.03 -11.27
N ASP A 63 6.92 -0.05 -11.86
CA ASP A 63 6.44 1.33 -11.94
C ASP A 63 5.26 1.46 -12.93
N ASP A 64 5.22 0.60 -13.94
CA ASP A 64 4.18 0.61 -14.99
C ASP A 64 3.93 -0.81 -15.50
N ILE A 65 2.94 -1.47 -14.90
CA ILE A 65 2.57 -2.84 -15.28
C ILE A 65 1.98 -2.94 -16.69
N SER A 66 1.52 -1.83 -17.28
CA SER A 66 0.96 -1.82 -18.62
C SER A 66 1.99 -2.18 -19.71
N LYS A 67 3.27 -2.04 -19.40
CA LYS A 67 4.38 -2.39 -20.32
C LYS A 67 4.83 -3.84 -20.22
N ILE A 68 4.29 -4.61 -19.28
CA ILE A 68 4.69 -6.01 -19.07
C ILE A 68 3.89 -6.91 -20.02
N PRO A 69 4.55 -7.66 -20.94
CA PRO A 69 3.84 -8.46 -21.95
C PRO A 69 2.83 -9.45 -21.37
N VAL A 70 3.19 -10.21 -20.31
CA VAL A 70 2.28 -11.16 -19.67
C VAL A 70 1.05 -10.48 -19.07
N VAL A 71 1.15 -9.23 -18.60
CA VAL A 71 0.00 -8.47 -18.10
C VAL A 71 -0.99 -8.21 -19.24
N GLN A 72 -0.50 -7.83 -20.44
CA GLN A 72 -1.37 -7.62 -21.61
C GLN A 72 -2.05 -8.91 -22.05
N GLU A 73 -1.33 -10.04 -22.02
CA GLU A 73 -1.88 -11.37 -22.31
C GLU A 73 -2.98 -11.74 -21.30
N MET A 74 -2.71 -11.60 -20.00
CA MET A 74 -3.69 -11.87 -18.95
C MET A 74 -4.94 -10.98 -19.08
N LEU A 75 -4.77 -9.70 -19.39
CA LEU A 75 -5.88 -8.78 -19.59
C LEU A 75 -6.73 -9.10 -20.83
N SER A 76 -6.14 -9.67 -21.87
CA SER A 76 -6.89 -10.12 -23.07
C SER A 76 -7.81 -11.30 -22.78
N SER A 77 -7.47 -12.12 -21.80
CA SER A 77 -8.17 -13.32 -21.37
C SER A 77 -8.62 -13.27 -19.90
N ALA A 78 -8.94 -12.06 -19.39
CA ALA A 78 -9.17 -11.79 -17.98
C ALA A 78 -10.24 -12.68 -17.31
N GLN A 79 -11.25 -13.11 -18.09
CA GLN A 79 -12.31 -13.99 -17.60
C GLN A 79 -11.81 -15.37 -17.17
N ASN A 80 -10.71 -15.85 -17.75
CA ASN A 80 -10.14 -17.16 -17.41
C ASN A 80 -9.58 -17.21 -15.98
N TYR A 81 -9.24 -16.06 -15.41
CA TYR A 81 -8.70 -15.95 -14.06
C TYR A 81 -9.77 -15.72 -12.99
N VAL A 82 -11.04 -15.58 -13.38
CA VAL A 82 -12.13 -15.31 -12.44
C VAL A 82 -12.53 -16.58 -11.70
N LYS A 83 -12.39 -16.59 -10.38
CA LYS A 83 -12.90 -17.65 -9.50
C LYS A 83 -14.39 -17.48 -9.25
N GLN A 84 -14.82 -16.25 -8.98
CA GLN A 84 -16.23 -15.88 -8.81
C GLN A 84 -16.42 -14.37 -8.98
N PHE A 85 -17.64 -13.97 -9.30
CA PHE A 85 -18.03 -12.55 -9.23
C PHE A 85 -19.46 -12.40 -8.68
N GLN A 86 -19.75 -11.25 -8.13
CA GLN A 86 -21.06 -10.91 -7.58
C GLN A 86 -21.38 -9.46 -7.91
N TYR A 87 -22.67 -9.19 -8.13
CA TYR A 87 -23.19 -7.82 -8.22
C TYR A 87 -23.83 -7.41 -6.90
N ALA A 88 -23.61 -6.16 -6.52
CA ALA A 88 -24.29 -5.50 -5.42
C ALA A 88 -24.89 -4.18 -5.90
N LEU A 89 -25.93 -3.74 -5.22
CA LEU A 89 -26.46 -2.40 -5.42
C LEU A 89 -25.40 -1.39 -4.92
N ILE A 90 -25.21 -0.32 -5.68
CA ILE A 90 -24.49 0.84 -5.20
C ILE A 90 -25.44 1.48 -4.18
N ALA A 91 -24.97 1.76 -2.96
CA ALA A 91 -25.75 2.50 -1.98
C ALA A 91 -26.14 3.85 -2.60
N ALA A 92 -27.40 4.00 -2.92
CA ALA A 92 -27.90 5.01 -3.82
C ALA A 92 -27.90 6.38 -3.14
N ASP A 93 -27.38 7.35 -3.85
CA ASP A 93 -28.10 8.63 -3.94
C ASP A 93 -29.43 8.32 -4.66
N GLU A 94 -30.58 8.47 -3.99
CA GLU A 94 -31.88 7.95 -4.42
C GLU A 94 -32.42 8.53 -5.76
N THR A 95 -31.59 9.26 -6.49
CA THR A 95 -31.99 10.01 -7.69
C THR A 95 -31.40 9.51 -9.00
N ALA A 96 -30.51 8.51 -9.00
CA ALA A 96 -29.90 8.01 -10.22
C ALA A 96 -30.61 6.77 -10.76
N GLU A 97 -31.45 6.92 -11.75
CA GLU A 97 -31.92 5.87 -12.67
C GLU A 97 -30.73 5.32 -13.48
N THR A 98 -29.77 4.66 -12.82
CA THR A 98 -28.66 4.04 -13.52
C THR A 98 -28.68 2.53 -13.33
N ASP A 99 -28.48 1.78 -14.43
CA ASP A 99 -28.27 0.34 -14.39
C ASP A 99 -26.90 -0.04 -13.81
N ALA A 100 -26.14 0.93 -13.32
CA ALA A 100 -24.83 0.74 -12.74
C ALA A 100 -24.91 -0.13 -11.48
N ARG A 101 -23.97 -1.04 -11.33
CA ARG A 101 -23.86 -1.96 -10.20
C ARG A 101 -22.43 -2.04 -9.72
N LEU A 102 -22.26 -2.23 -8.43
CA LEU A 102 -20.96 -2.65 -7.90
C LEU A 102 -20.74 -4.10 -8.31
N ILE A 103 -19.64 -4.37 -9.02
CA ILE A 103 -19.19 -5.72 -9.30
C ILE A 103 -18.00 -6.03 -8.39
N ARG A 104 -18.09 -7.13 -7.66
CA ARG A 104 -17.01 -7.70 -6.86
C ARG A 104 -16.48 -8.92 -7.58
N VAL A 105 -15.20 -8.92 -7.93
CA VAL A 105 -14.55 -10.01 -8.67
C VAL A 105 -13.43 -10.59 -7.83
N GLN A 106 -13.52 -11.90 -7.53
CA GLN A 106 -12.48 -12.69 -6.91
C GLN A 106 -11.74 -13.47 -7.99
N PHE A 107 -10.44 -13.28 -8.07
CA PHE A 107 -9.58 -14.01 -8.99
C PHE A 107 -8.98 -15.26 -8.34
N ASP A 108 -8.60 -16.22 -9.20
CA ASP A 108 -7.90 -17.44 -8.80
C ASP A 108 -6.40 -17.11 -8.61
N GLU A 109 -5.99 -17.09 -7.35
CA GLU A 109 -4.63 -16.76 -6.95
C GLU A 109 -3.61 -17.74 -7.51
N ASP A 110 -3.86 -19.05 -7.37
CA ASP A 110 -2.92 -20.09 -7.77
C ASP A 110 -2.66 -20.02 -9.29
N GLN A 111 -3.73 -19.87 -10.07
CA GLN A 111 -3.65 -19.75 -11.50
C GLN A 111 -2.90 -18.48 -11.94
N MET A 112 -3.17 -17.34 -11.30
CA MET A 112 -2.48 -16.09 -11.59
C MET A 112 -0.99 -16.19 -11.24
N LEU A 113 -0.66 -16.69 -10.06
CA LEU A 113 0.72 -16.85 -9.61
C LEU A 113 1.51 -17.82 -10.48
N GLU A 114 0.90 -18.90 -10.97
CA GLU A 114 1.55 -19.85 -11.89
C GLU A 114 2.01 -19.14 -13.18
N VAL A 115 1.12 -18.36 -13.81
CA VAL A 115 1.42 -17.61 -15.04
C VAL A 115 2.49 -16.54 -14.79
N LEU A 116 2.37 -15.77 -13.71
CA LEU A 116 3.29 -14.70 -13.38
C LEU A 116 4.70 -15.23 -13.06
N ARG A 117 4.82 -16.34 -12.32
CA ARG A 117 6.13 -16.96 -12.00
C ARG A 117 6.81 -17.51 -13.27
N LYS A 118 6.07 -18.13 -14.19
CA LYS A 118 6.59 -18.60 -15.48
C LYS A 118 7.12 -17.44 -16.32
N SER A 119 6.52 -16.26 -16.21
CA SER A 119 6.92 -15.05 -16.95
C SER A 119 8.01 -14.25 -16.27
N GLN A 120 8.53 -14.71 -15.16
CA GLN A 120 9.64 -14.10 -14.42
C GLN A 120 9.41 -12.62 -14.03
N VAL A 121 8.18 -12.25 -13.70
CA VAL A 121 7.85 -10.91 -13.16
C VAL A 121 7.99 -10.89 -11.65
N GLY A 122 8.38 -9.74 -11.10
CA GLY A 122 8.48 -9.57 -9.65
C GLY A 122 7.10 -9.54 -9.01
N ILE A 123 6.92 -10.28 -7.91
CA ILE A 123 5.65 -10.40 -7.18
C ILE A 123 5.89 -10.03 -5.71
N TRP A 124 5.01 -9.19 -5.16
CA TRP A 124 4.95 -8.90 -3.73
C TRP A 124 3.76 -9.62 -3.10
N SER A 125 4.04 -10.56 -2.19
CA SER A 125 3.06 -11.43 -1.56
C SER A 125 2.14 -10.71 -0.56
N GLU A 126 1.26 -11.49 0.08
CA GLU A 126 0.30 -11.03 1.09
C GLU A 126 0.94 -10.65 2.43
N ILE A 127 2.14 -11.13 2.72
CA ILE A 127 2.87 -10.78 3.96
C ILE A 127 3.51 -9.40 3.77
N ARG A 128 2.93 -8.38 4.40
CA ARG A 128 3.31 -6.99 4.20
C ARG A 128 3.53 -6.26 5.53
N PRO A 129 4.58 -5.42 5.64
CA PRO A 129 4.81 -4.64 6.85
C PRO A 129 3.73 -3.57 7.02
N GLU A 130 3.34 -3.33 8.26
CA GLU A 130 2.55 -2.15 8.60
C GLU A 130 3.37 -0.88 8.42
N THR A 131 2.74 0.15 7.89
CA THR A 131 3.33 1.48 7.71
C THR A 131 2.66 2.48 8.63
N LEU A 132 3.42 3.06 9.55
CA LEU A 132 2.93 4.14 10.41
C LEU A 132 2.86 5.45 9.63
N LEU A 133 1.67 6.03 9.50
CA LEU A 133 1.46 7.28 8.77
C LEU A 133 1.26 8.47 9.73
N TRP A 134 2.24 9.38 9.75
CA TRP A 134 2.09 10.72 10.31
C TRP A 134 1.62 11.67 9.22
N LEU A 135 0.36 12.09 9.27
CA LEU A 135 -0.23 12.96 8.26
C LEU A 135 -0.62 14.30 8.86
N VAL A 136 -0.19 15.37 8.22
CA VAL A 136 -0.59 16.75 8.48
C VAL A 136 -1.55 17.21 7.39
N VAL A 137 -2.65 17.79 7.80
CA VAL A 137 -3.65 18.37 6.91
C VAL A 137 -3.64 19.87 7.05
N GLU A 138 -3.54 20.57 5.93
CA GLU A 138 -3.60 22.04 5.88
C GLU A 138 -4.77 22.48 5.00
N GLN A 139 -5.74 23.14 5.61
CA GLN A 139 -6.92 23.64 4.94
C GLN A 139 -7.33 24.98 5.58
N ASP A 140 -7.68 25.95 4.73
CA ASP A 140 -8.17 27.28 5.14
C ASP A 140 -7.22 28.01 6.13
N GLY A 141 -5.90 27.80 5.95
CA GLY A 141 -4.87 28.35 6.81
C GLY A 141 -4.67 27.63 8.14
N ASN A 142 -5.50 26.62 8.43
CA ASN A 142 -5.35 25.76 9.60
C ASN A 142 -4.49 24.55 9.27
N ARG A 143 -3.48 24.28 10.10
CA ARG A 143 -2.58 23.14 9.97
C ARG A 143 -2.69 22.26 11.21
N GLN A 144 -3.06 21.00 11.03
CA GLN A 144 -3.27 20.09 12.14
C GLN A 144 -2.91 18.65 11.76
N PHE A 145 -2.69 17.80 12.77
CA PHE A 145 -2.60 16.37 12.52
C PHE A 145 -3.92 15.82 11.98
N TYR A 146 -3.80 14.85 11.09
CA TYR A 146 -4.95 14.08 10.64
C TYR A 146 -5.64 13.39 11.83
N ASN A 147 -6.97 13.48 11.85
CA ASN A 147 -7.83 12.79 12.80
C ASN A 147 -9.01 12.18 12.05
N ALA A 148 -9.20 10.87 12.17
CA ALA A 148 -10.21 10.12 11.41
C ALA A 148 -11.64 10.62 11.69
N ASP A 149 -11.97 10.87 12.96
CA ASP A 149 -13.32 11.30 13.38
C ASP A 149 -13.66 12.69 12.86
N ALA A 150 -12.66 13.57 12.78
CA ALA A 150 -12.84 14.95 12.33
C ALA A 150 -12.75 15.11 10.80
N MET A 151 -12.18 14.11 10.08
CA MET A 151 -11.85 14.21 8.66
C MET A 151 -12.29 12.96 7.87
N PRO A 152 -13.59 12.63 7.83
CA PRO A 152 -14.10 11.38 7.23
C PRO A 152 -13.79 11.23 5.73
N ASP A 153 -13.71 12.34 4.98
CA ASP A 153 -13.36 12.31 3.55
C ASP A 153 -11.90 11.86 3.35
N ILE A 154 -11.00 12.33 4.23
CA ILE A 154 -9.58 11.94 4.18
C ILE A 154 -9.43 10.50 4.64
N GLU A 155 -10.15 10.07 5.69
CA GLU A 155 -10.21 8.67 6.13
C GLU A 155 -10.63 7.75 4.99
N SER A 156 -11.73 8.09 4.31
CA SER A 156 -12.22 7.32 3.16
C SER A 156 -11.19 7.24 2.02
N ALA A 157 -10.46 8.34 1.76
CA ALA A 157 -9.42 8.36 0.74
C ALA A 157 -8.20 7.51 1.13
N LEU A 158 -7.80 7.53 2.41
CA LEU A 158 -6.69 6.72 2.96
C LEU A 158 -7.03 5.23 2.94
N ALA A 159 -8.23 4.86 3.42
CA ALA A 159 -8.70 3.48 3.40
C ALA A 159 -8.77 2.92 1.97
N LEU A 160 -9.27 3.72 1.03
CA LEU A 160 -9.31 3.35 -0.39
C LEU A 160 -7.90 3.17 -0.97
N ALA A 161 -6.97 4.08 -0.72
CA ALA A 161 -5.61 4.02 -1.22
C ALA A 161 -4.85 2.81 -0.64
N SER A 162 -4.99 2.55 0.67
CA SER A 162 -4.48 1.36 1.35
C SER A 162 -5.01 0.08 0.69
N LYS A 163 -6.33 -0.01 0.44
CA LYS A 163 -6.96 -1.15 -0.23
C LYS A 163 -6.48 -1.32 -1.67
N ILE A 164 -6.38 -0.23 -2.45
CA ILE A 164 -5.92 -0.27 -3.85
C ILE A 164 -4.50 -0.81 -3.95
N LYS A 165 -3.59 -0.35 -3.09
CA LYS A 165 -2.18 -0.76 -3.13
C LYS A 165 -1.85 -1.93 -2.20
N GLY A 166 -2.78 -2.34 -1.33
CA GLY A 166 -2.55 -3.38 -0.35
C GLY A 166 -1.40 -3.02 0.61
N VAL A 167 -1.26 -1.77 0.98
CA VAL A 167 -0.29 -1.29 1.99
C VAL A 167 -1.03 -1.12 3.31
N PRO A 168 -0.75 -1.95 4.33
CA PRO A 168 -1.35 -1.76 5.65
C PRO A 168 -0.87 -0.44 6.26
N ILE A 169 -1.81 0.43 6.61
CA ILE A 169 -1.51 1.73 7.23
C ILE A 169 -2.07 1.74 8.64
N ILE A 170 -1.23 2.14 9.59
CA ILE A 170 -1.62 2.45 10.96
C ILE A 170 -1.33 3.93 11.25
N TYR A 171 -2.03 4.47 12.24
CA TYR A 171 -1.93 5.88 12.59
C TYR A 171 -1.39 6.05 14.00
N PRO A 172 -0.70 7.17 14.29
CA PRO A 172 -0.27 7.50 15.65
C PRO A 172 -1.50 7.74 16.55
N MET A 173 -1.35 7.42 17.83
CA MET A 173 -2.41 7.62 18.84
C MET A 173 -2.68 9.10 19.11
N GLN A 174 -1.70 9.97 18.85
CA GLN A 174 -1.74 11.40 19.14
C GLN A 174 -2.08 11.70 20.61
N ASP A 175 -1.59 10.85 21.52
CA ASP A 175 -1.74 11.04 22.95
C ASP A 175 -0.91 12.25 23.47
N LEU A 176 -1.07 12.59 24.74
CA LEU A 176 -0.36 13.73 25.32
C LEU A 176 1.16 13.60 25.24
N GLU A 177 1.68 12.39 25.29
CA GLU A 177 3.12 12.15 25.21
C GLU A 177 3.64 12.47 23.80
N GLU A 178 2.93 12.04 22.76
CA GLU A 178 3.27 12.33 21.38
C GLU A 178 3.14 13.82 21.05
N GLN A 179 2.05 14.46 21.50
CA GLN A 179 1.82 15.90 21.29
C GLN A 179 2.89 16.79 21.94
N GLN A 180 3.53 16.32 23.02
CA GLN A 180 4.65 17.02 23.65
C GLN A 180 5.99 16.84 22.92
N LYS A 181 6.14 15.76 22.17
CA LYS A 181 7.40 15.36 21.52
C LYS A 181 7.49 15.76 20.05
N ILE A 182 6.37 15.92 19.37
CA ILE A 182 6.34 16.25 17.94
C ILE A 182 5.25 17.29 17.63
N SER A 183 5.62 18.31 16.88
CA SER A 183 4.71 19.30 16.34
C SER A 183 4.37 19.02 14.87
N VAL A 184 3.27 19.60 14.36
CA VAL A 184 2.89 19.49 12.94
C VAL A 184 3.96 20.00 11.97
N SER A 185 4.81 20.93 12.40
CA SER A 185 5.91 21.46 11.58
C SER A 185 7.10 20.51 11.48
N GLU A 186 7.25 19.59 12.41
CA GLU A 186 8.36 18.64 12.45
C GLU A 186 8.10 17.37 11.62
N VAL A 187 6.85 17.08 11.26
CA VAL A 187 6.50 15.85 10.50
C VAL A 187 7.26 15.75 9.18
N LEU A 188 7.41 16.88 8.47
CA LEU A 188 8.22 16.99 7.23
C LEU A 188 9.35 18.01 7.40
N GLY A 189 9.80 18.21 8.64
CA GLY A 189 10.93 19.07 8.93
C GLY A 189 12.24 18.51 8.37
N ALA A 190 13.26 19.38 8.27
CA ALA A 190 14.60 18.98 7.85
C ALA A 190 15.26 17.99 8.82
N ASP A 191 14.83 17.99 10.09
CA ASP A 191 15.29 17.07 11.13
C ASP A 191 14.20 16.07 11.48
N SER A 192 14.40 14.83 11.09
CA SER A 192 13.45 13.73 11.36
C SER A 192 13.67 13.00 12.68
N ARG A 193 14.62 13.45 13.52
CA ARG A 193 14.98 12.72 14.76
C ARG A 193 13.80 12.58 15.72
N ASN A 194 13.02 13.65 15.92
CA ASN A 194 11.85 13.62 16.79
C ASN A 194 10.76 12.68 16.21
N LEU A 195 10.50 12.76 14.91
CA LEU A 195 9.56 11.87 14.22
C LEU A 195 9.94 10.40 14.42
N LEU A 196 11.18 10.04 14.17
CA LEU A 196 11.66 8.67 14.32
C LEU A 196 11.64 8.21 15.78
N ALA A 197 12.03 9.08 16.72
CA ALA A 197 12.02 8.77 18.15
C ALA A 197 10.61 8.51 18.69
N VAL A 198 9.62 9.33 18.32
CA VAL A 198 8.23 9.13 18.75
C VAL A 198 7.58 7.92 18.05
N SER A 199 7.99 7.61 16.83
CA SER A 199 7.52 6.45 16.07
C SER A 199 8.03 5.12 16.61
N ALA A 200 9.14 5.08 17.34
CA ALA A 200 9.78 3.86 17.84
C ALA A 200 8.85 3.00 18.72
N ARG A 201 7.87 3.60 19.42
CA ARG A 201 6.89 2.88 20.25
C ARG A 201 5.96 1.94 19.48
N TYR A 202 5.83 2.15 18.17
CA TYR A 202 4.95 1.34 17.30
C TYR A 202 5.64 0.09 16.77
N GLU A 203 6.93 -0.07 16.98
CA GLU A 203 7.73 -1.23 16.56
C GLU A 203 7.60 -1.57 15.06
N VAL A 204 7.31 -0.58 14.23
CA VAL A 204 7.20 -0.72 12.77
C VAL A 204 8.53 -0.49 12.08
N THR A 205 8.71 -1.12 10.91
CA THR A 205 9.92 -0.94 10.09
C THR A 205 9.80 0.18 9.06
N SER A 206 8.57 0.63 8.77
CA SER A 206 8.28 1.66 7.77
C SER A 206 7.45 2.79 8.35
N ILE A 207 7.92 4.02 8.17
CA ILE A 207 7.27 5.23 8.63
C ILE A 207 7.06 6.14 7.43
N MET A 208 5.83 6.59 7.24
CA MET A 208 5.44 7.55 6.23
C MET A 208 5.07 8.87 6.90
N ALA A 209 5.70 9.95 6.47
CA ALA A 209 5.32 11.30 6.84
C ALA A 209 4.66 11.98 5.65
N GLY A 210 3.55 12.67 5.87
CA GLY A 210 2.81 13.33 4.81
C GLY A 210 2.27 14.70 5.24
N ARG A 211 2.19 15.61 4.27
CA ARG A 211 1.42 16.83 4.37
C ARG A 211 0.54 16.95 3.14
N ILE A 212 -0.76 17.12 3.33
CA ILE A 212 -1.69 17.44 2.26
C ILE A 212 -2.26 18.83 2.48
N VAL A 213 -2.24 19.65 1.43
CA VAL A 213 -2.64 21.06 1.47
C VAL A 213 -3.78 21.26 0.48
N LYS A 214 -4.91 21.77 0.95
CA LYS A 214 -6.04 22.16 0.10
C LYS A 214 -5.73 23.49 -0.59
N LYS A 215 -5.81 23.50 -1.91
CA LYS A 215 -5.60 24.67 -2.78
C LYS A 215 -6.78 24.85 -3.69
N GLY A 216 -7.77 25.66 -3.29
CA GLY A 216 -9.03 25.77 -4.02
C GLY A 216 -9.73 24.41 -4.09
N ASP A 217 -9.98 23.92 -5.30
CA ASP A 217 -10.70 22.66 -5.53
C ASP A 217 -9.79 21.41 -5.57
N CYS A 218 -8.48 21.57 -5.41
CA CYS A 218 -7.54 20.46 -5.44
C CYS A 218 -6.69 20.35 -4.17
N TRP A 219 -5.99 19.23 -4.03
CA TRP A 219 -5.08 18.95 -2.94
C TRP A 219 -3.66 18.71 -3.46
N GLN A 220 -2.67 19.22 -2.78
CA GLN A 220 -1.28 18.96 -3.06
C GLN A 220 -0.67 18.17 -1.92
N GLY A 221 0.03 17.07 -2.24
CA GLY A 221 0.70 16.21 -1.26
C GLY A 221 2.21 16.37 -1.29
N GLU A 222 2.82 16.35 -0.11
CA GLU A 222 4.26 16.25 0.12
C GLU A 222 4.49 15.04 1.03
N TRP A 223 5.45 14.18 0.70
CA TRP A 223 5.63 12.89 1.34
C TRP A 223 7.10 12.58 1.59
N ALA A 224 7.38 11.94 2.72
CA ALA A 224 8.66 11.33 3.04
C ALA A 224 8.42 9.91 3.57
N PHE A 225 9.23 8.97 3.16
CA PHE A 225 9.16 7.57 3.57
C PHE A 225 10.49 7.12 4.14
N TYR A 226 10.48 6.66 5.37
CA TYR A 226 11.63 6.22 6.14
C TYR A 226 11.60 4.70 6.23
N PHE A 227 12.59 4.06 5.63
CA PHE A 227 12.66 2.61 5.57
C PHE A 227 14.10 2.15 5.36
N ASP A 228 14.55 1.12 6.10
CA ASP A 228 15.89 0.53 5.99
C ASP A 228 17.02 1.59 6.07
N GLY A 229 16.90 2.53 6.99
CA GLY A 229 17.88 3.62 7.16
C GLY A 229 17.93 4.64 6.01
N LYS A 230 17.04 4.55 5.04
CA LYS A 230 16.94 5.44 3.88
C LYS A 230 15.71 6.31 3.95
N ILE A 231 15.76 7.45 3.28
CA ILE A 231 14.65 8.37 3.14
C ILE A 231 14.37 8.56 1.66
N LYS A 232 13.10 8.34 1.25
CA LYS A 232 12.61 8.72 -0.07
C LYS A 232 11.59 9.83 0.08
N GLN A 233 11.75 10.92 -0.67
CA GLN A 233 10.82 12.05 -0.67
C GLN A 233 10.23 12.26 -2.06
N TRP A 234 8.96 12.67 -2.11
CA TRP A 234 8.28 13.03 -3.35
C TRP A 234 7.15 14.02 -3.10
N ASN A 235 6.81 14.76 -4.14
CA ASN A 235 5.72 15.73 -4.12
C ASN A 235 4.72 15.36 -5.22
N GLY A 236 3.43 15.52 -4.92
CA GLY A 236 2.35 15.37 -5.90
C GLY A 236 1.98 16.71 -6.55
N ALA A 237 1.46 16.65 -7.75
CA ALA A 237 0.75 17.78 -8.35
C ALA A 237 -0.57 18.05 -7.60
N CYS A 238 -1.19 19.20 -7.84
CA CYS A 238 -2.51 19.51 -7.32
C CYS A 238 -3.55 18.64 -8.01
N GLN A 239 -4.25 17.79 -7.27
CA GLN A 239 -5.18 16.77 -7.76
C GLN A 239 -6.38 16.61 -6.81
N PRO A 240 -7.45 15.92 -7.23
CA PRO A 240 -8.52 15.52 -6.29
C PRO A 240 -7.96 14.75 -5.09
N LEU A 241 -8.59 14.89 -3.93
CA LEU A 241 -8.14 14.30 -2.66
C LEU A 241 -7.73 12.82 -2.78
N LYS A 242 -8.61 12.00 -3.37
CA LYS A 242 -8.36 10.55 -3.54
C LYS A 242 -7.09 10.27 -4.35
N ALA A 243 -6.83 11.04 -5.41
CA ALA A 243 -5.64 10.89 -6.23
C ALA A 243 -4.36 11.35 -5.50
N THR A 244 -4.45 12.43 -4.71
CA THR A 244 -3.34 12.94 -3.89
C THR A 244 -2.91 11.91 -2.85
N VAL A 245 -3.87 11.35 -2.11
CA VAL A 245 -3.63 10.32 -1.10
C VAL A 245 -3.10 9.03 -1.73
N LEU A 246 -3.71 8.58 -2.84
CA LEU A 246 -3.23 7.41 -3.58
C LEU A 246 -1.79 7.59 -4.07
N GLY A 247 -1.41 8.78 -4.52
CA GLY A 247 -0.04 9.09 -4.91
C GLY A 247 0.95 8.97 -3.76
N GLY A 248 0.55 9.37 -2.55
CA GLY A 248 1.31 9.15 -1.33
C GLY A 248 1.53 7.65 -1.05
N VAL A 249 0.45 6.89 -0.96
CA VAL A 249 0.50 5.44 -0.66
C VAL A 249 1.22 4.66 -1.75
N LYS A 250 1.08 5.06 -3.04
CA LYS A 250 1.85 4.47 -4.15
C LYS A 250 3.35 4.64 -3.95
N GLY A 251 3.81 5.80 -3.50
CA GLY A 251 5.24 6.02 -3.24
C GLY A 251 5.80 5.08 -2.17
N ALA A 252 5.05 4.78 -1.10
CA ALA A 252 5.39 3.79 -0.10
C ALA A 252 5.37 2.36 -0.69
N TYR A 253 4.32 2.02 -1.45
CA TYR A 253 4.22 0.76 -2.19
C TYR A 253 5.46 0.50 -3.07
N ASP A 254 5.89 1.49 -3.84
CA ASP A 254 7.04 1.36 -4.75
C ASP A 254 8.33 1.03 -3.98
N VAL A 255 8.55 1.61 -2.80
CA VAL A 255 9.72 1.29 -1.96
C VAL A 255 9.62 -0.12 -1.41
N LEU A 256 8.48 -0.46 -0.78
CA LEU A 256 8.28 -1.73 -0.10
C LEU A 256 8.25 -2.90 -1.09
N SER A 257 7.53 -2.78 -2.20
CA SER A 257 7.46 -3.82 -3.22
C SER A 257 8.81 -4.09 -3.88
N ASN A 258 9.63 -3.05 -4.10
CA ASN A 258 10.99 -3.21 -4.60
C ASN A 258 11.93 -3.91 -3.61
N TYR A 259 11.68 -3.80 -2.32
CA TYR A 259 12.49 -4.42 -1.27
C TYR A 259 12.04 -5.84 -0.96
N TYR A 260 10.73 -6.04 -0.71
CA TYR A 260 10.17 -7.32 -0.30
C TYR A 260 9.71 -8.21 -1.45
N GLY A 261 9.47 -7.63 -2.62
CA GLY A 261 8.98 -8.39 -3.77
C GLY A 261 10.00 -9.40 -4.25
N ILE A 262 9.52 -10.63 -4.46
CA ILE A 262 10.32 -11.71 -4.99
C ILE A 262 10.54 -11.42 -6.48
N LYS A 263 11.78 -11.07 -6.82
CA LYS A 263 12.21 -10.92 -8.22
C LYS A 263 12.76 -12.25 -8.71
N PRO A 264 12.51 -12.62 -9.97
CA PRO A 264 13.15 -13.81 -10.54
C PRO A 264 14.67 -13.62 -10.47
N GLU A 265 15.36 -14.68 -10.06
CA GLU A 265 16.81 -14.71 -10.04
C GLU A 265 17.31 -14.47 -11.47
N SER A 266 18.03 -13.39 -11.70
CA SER A 266 18.67 -13.13 -12.99
C SER A 266 19.54 -14.34 -13.29
N ALA A 267 19.26 -15.07 -14.37
CA ALA A 267 20.05 -16.21 -14.79
C ALA A 267 21.52 -15.80 -14.75
N ILE A 268 22.25 -16.33 -13.80
CA ILE A 268 23.69 -16.15 -13.70
C ILE A 268 24.25 -16.76 -14.98
N THR A 269 24.61 -15.92 -15.94
CA THR A 269 25.32 -16.35 -17.12
C THR A 269 26.63 -16.98 -16.63
N PRO A 270 26.86 -18.29 -16.82
CA PRO A 270 28.12 -18.89 -16.40
C PRO A 270 29.24 -18.19 -17.15
N SER A 271 30.07 -17.46 -16.40
CA SER A 271 31.29 -16.87 -16.91
C SER A 271 32.14 -18.01 -17.51
N THR A 272 32.15 -18.11 -18.81
CA THR A 272 33.08 -18.97 -19.54
C THR A 272 34.49 -18.44 -19.26
N ARG A 273 35.18 -19.05 -18.30
CA ARG A 273 36.64 -18.87 -18.16
C ARG A 273 37.29 -19.51 -19.39
N GLN A 274 37.82 -18.70 -20.23
CA GLN A 274 38.91 -19.09 -21.16
C GLN A 274 40.24 -19.01 -20.45
#